data_6e0b717ca46ac2246ccd88cc0f0f529b
#
_entry.id   6e0b717ca46ac2246ccd88cc0f0f529b
#
_cell.length_a   1.000
_cell.length_b   1.000
_cell.length_c   1.000
_cell.angle_alpha   90.00
_cell.angle_beta   90.00
_cell.angle_gamma   90.00
#
_symmetry.space_group_name_H-M   'P 1'
#
loop_
_entity.id
_entity.type
_entity.pdbx_description
1 polymer ?
#
loop_
_entity_poly.entity_id
_entity_poly.type
_entity_poly.pdbx_seq_one_letter_code
_entity_poly.pdbx_strand_id
1 'polypeptide(L)'
;MSMYLNRFTGIGNCAADPEIREAQGKKCATFRVGITEKYKDLSGQYQEKTEWVNVVTWGRTADVVEKIVTKGATVYFEGKIQTRQWEDRQGNKRFVTEINASNVQVDKPRAHKSAERQQYTDEDLDF
;
A
#
# COMPACT_ATOMS: atom_id res chain seq x y z
N MET A 1 32.63 5.19 10.47
CA MET A 1 31.80 4.62 9.41
C MET A 1 30.36 4.56 9.89
N SER A 2 29.43 4.96 9.04
CA SER A 2 28.01 4.96 9.38
C SER A 2 27.28 3.91 8.55
N MET A 3 26.28 3.30 9.17
CA MET A 3 25.44 2.30 8.48
C MET A 3 23.99 2.75 8.53
N TYR A 4 23.32 2.68 7.39
CA TYR A 4 21.90 3.05 7.29
C TYR A 4 21.17 2.00 6.48
N LEU A 5 19.97 1.64 6.92
CA LEU A 5 19.09 0.78 6.16
C LEU A 5 17.66 1.26 6.37
N ASN A 6 16.96 1.50 5.27
CA ASN A 6 15.56 1.89 5.32
C ASN A 6 14.79 0.98 4.38
N ARG A 7 14.12 0.00 4.94
CA ARG A 7 13.41 -0.98 4.16
C ARG A 7 12.19 -1.45 4.94
N PHE A 8 11.05 -1.49 4.26
CA PHE A 8 9.81 -2.02 4.80
C PHE A 8 9.24 -3.03 3.81
N THR A 9 8.81 -4.15 4.32
CA THR A 9 8.14 -5.18 3.54
C THR A 9 6.89 -5.61 4.29
N GLY A 10 5.76 -5.61 3.61
CA GLY A 10 4.49 -5.97 4.26
C GLY A 10 3.53 -6.65 3.32
N ILE A 11 2.60 -7.37 3.91
CA ILE A 11 1.47 -7.98 3.22
C ILE A 11 0.23 -7.68 4.03
N GLY A 12 -0.82 -7.24 3.36
CA GLY A 12 -2.10 -7.00 4.02
C GLY A 12 -3.20 -6.78 3.00
N ASN A 13 -4.34 -6.34 3.48
CA ASN A 13 -5.51 -6.13 2.62
C ASN A 13 -5.70 -4.65 2.34
N CYS A 14 -5.96 -4.34 1.07
CA CYS A 14 -6.18 -2.98 0.64
C CYS A 14 -7.53 -2.46 1.14
N ALA A 15 -7.53 -1.29 1.78
CA ALA A 15 -8.72 -0.74 2.42
C ALA A 15 -9.75 -0.20 1.43
N ALA A 16 -9.27 0.31 0.29
CA ALA A 16 -10.11 0.94 -0.72
C ALA A 16 -9.34 0.95 -2.04
N ASP A 17 -10.04 1.22 -3.14
CA ASP A 17 -9.35 1.36 -4.42
C ASP A 17 -8.30 2.47 -4.33
N PRO A 18 -7.15 2.31 -5.00
CA PRO A 18 -6.11 3.33 -4.97
C PRO A 18 -6.59 4.66 -5.53
N GLU A 19 -6.08 5.72 -4.96
CA GLU A 19 -6.28 7.06 -5.49
C GLU A 19 -5.17 7.37 -6.47
N ILE A 20 -5.54 7.71 -7.70
CA ILE A 20 -4.59 7.98 -8.78
C ILE A 20 -4.60 9.46 -9.07
N ARG A 21 -3.43 10.06 -9.11
CA ARG A 21 -3.30 11.49 -9.43
C ARG A 21 -1.96 11.73 -10.11
N GLU A 22 -1.82 12.94 -10.64
CA GLU A 22 -0.53 13.40 -11.14
C GLU A 22 0.04 14.42 -10.19
N ALA A 23 1.32 14.33 -9.93
CA ALA A 23 2.05 15.29 -9.12
C ALA A 23 3.43 15.47 -9.73
N GLN A 24 3.78 16.74 -10.01
CA GLN A 24 5.07 17.10 -10.59
C GLN A 24 5.36 16.38 -11.89
N GLY A 25 4.31 16.20 -12.71
CA GLY A 25 4.46 15.54 -14.00
C GLY A 25 4.56 14.03 -13.96
N LYS A 26 4.36 13.42 -12.82
CA LYS A 26 4.42 11.97 -12.67
C LYS A 26 3.13 11.42 -12.10
N LYS A 27 2.78 10.21 -12.51
CA LYS A 27 1.65 9.51 -11.92
C LYS A 27 2.00 9.09 -10.50
N CYS A 28 1.06 9.29 -9.60
CA CYS A 28 1.16 8.89 -8.20
C CYS A 28 -0.07 8.07 -7.83
N ALA A 29 0.13 6.91 -7.25
CA ALA A 29 -0.96 6.08 -6.76
C ALA A 29 -0.76 5.83 -5.27
N THR A 30 -1.82 6.09 -4.49
CA THR A 30 -1.75 5.91 -3.04
C THR A 30 -2.87 4.99 -2.60
N PHE A 31 -2.59 4.20 -1.58
CA PHE A 31 -3.57 3.30 -1.00
C PHE A 31 -3.17 2.96 0.43
N ARG A 32 -4.12 2.42 1.17
CA ARG A 32 -3.88 1.99 2.55
C ARG A 32 -4.02 0.49 2.65
N VAL A 33 -3.10 -0.12 3.41
CA VAL A 33 -3.08 -1.56 3.61
C VAL A 33 -3.24 -1.84 5.09
N GLY A 34 -4.17 -2.73 5.43
CA GLY A 34 -4.36 -3.20 6.79
C GLY A 34 -3.60 -4.49 7.02
N ILE A 35 -2.68 -4.47 7.97
CA ILE A 35 -1.91 -5.65 8.36
C ILE A 35 -2.44 -6.11 9.71
N THR A 36 -3.05 -7.27 9.73
CA THR A 36 -3.74 -7.79 10.91
C THR A 36 -2.92 -8.87 11.57
N GLU A 37 -2.72 -8.72 12.87
CA GLU A 37 -2.06 -9.72 13.68
C GLU A 37 -3.07 -10.30 14.68
N LYS A 38 -2.95 -11.58 14.94
CA LYS A 38 -3.72 -12.25 15.98
C LYS A 38 -2.81 -12.50 17.16
N TYR A 39 -3.30 -12.17 18.33
CA TYR A 39 -2.53 -12.39 19.55
C TYR A 39 -3.44 -12.86 20.66
N LYS A 40 -2.83 -13.46 21.66
CA LYS A 40 -3.54 -13.96 22.83
C LYS A 40 -3.39 -12.93 23.96
N ASP A 41 -4.51 -12.47 24.52
CA ASP A 41 -4.45 -11.51 25.61
C ASP A 41 -4.15 -12.20 26.95
N LEU A 42 -4.09 -11.39 28.00
CA LEU A 42 -3.75 -11.91 29.33
C LEU A 42 -4.79 -12.89 29.87
N SER A 43 -6.02 -12.82 29.38
CA SER A 43 -7.08 -13.74 29.80
C SER A 43 -7.11 -15.02 28.99
N GLY A 44 -6.22 -15.15 28.00
CA GLY A 44 -6.13 -16.34 27.15
C GLY A 44 -7.05 -16.30 25.95
N GLN A 45 -7.70 -15.19 25.69
CA GLN A 45 -8.57 -15.05 24.53
C GLN A 45 -7.81 -14.47 23.34
N TYR A 46 -8.17 -14.92 22.15
CA TYR A 46 -7.55 -14.41 20.93
C TYR A 46 -8.16 -13.08 20.55
N GLN A 47 -7.29 -12.14 20.20
CA GLN A 47 -7.65 -10.81 19.76
C GLN A 47 -6.99 -10.52 18.44
N GLU A 48 -7.54 -9.55 17.71
CA GLU A 48 -6.94 -9.09 16.45
C GLU A 48 -6.60 -7.62 16.57
N LYS A 49 -5.48 -7.26 15.97
CA LYS A 49 -5.04 -5.87 15.88
C LYS A 49 -4.61 -5.59 14.46
N THR A 50 -5.12 -4.50 13.88
CA THR A 50 -4.79 -4.11 12.52
C THR A 50 -3.98 -2.82 12.54
N GLU A 51 -2.83 -2.85 11.89
CA GLU A 51 -2.04 -1.65 11.62
C GLU A 51 -2.35 -1.19 10.22
N TRP A 52 -2.67 0.10 10.07
CA TRP A 52 -2.97 0.70 8.79
C TRP A 52 -1.75 1.41 8.25
N VAL A 53 -1.30 0.99 7.09
CA VAL A 53 -0.09 1.51 6.47
C VAL A 53 -0.46 2.30 5.23
N ASN A 54 0.01 3.53 5.16
CA ASN A 54 -0.15 4.36 3.97
C ASN A 54 0.96 4.01 2.98
N VAL A 55 0.58 3.70 1.75
CA VAL A 55 1.53 3.34 0.69
C VAL A 55 1.41 4.34 -0.42
N VAL A 56 2.55 4.87 -0.85
CA VAL A 56 2.63 5.79 -2.00
C VAL A 56 3.52 5.17 -3.05
N THR A 57 3.11 5.28 -4.31
CA THR A 57 3.87 4.75 -5.44
C THR A 57 3.93 5.80 -6.54
N TRP A 58 5.00 5.75 -7.33
CA TRP A 58 5.26 6.73 -8.37
C TRP A 58 5.59 6.06 -9.70
N GLY A 59 5.25 6.75 -10.79
CA GLY A 59 5.67 6.36 -12.12
C GLY A 59 5.21 4.97 -12.51
N ARG A 60 6.15 4.13 -12.89
CA ARG A 60 5.85 2.77 -13.34
C ARG A 60 5.17 1.93 -12.26
N THR A 61 5.61 2.06 -11.02
CA THR A 61 4.98 1.34 -9.92
C THR A 61 3.53 1.80 -9.74
N ALA A 62 3.28 3.10 -9.89
CA ALA A 62 1.91 3.63 -9.84
C ALA A 62 1.05 3.08 -10.97
N ASP A 63 1.62 2.92 -12.17
CA ASP A 63 0.89 2.29 -13.28
C ASP A 63 0.49 0.86 -12.94
N VAL A 64 1.39 0.11 -12.34
CA VAL A 64 1.09 -1.26 -11.92
C VAL A 64 -0.02 -1.26 -10.88
N VAL A 65 0.07 -0.38 -9.90
CA VAL A 65 -0.94 -0.27 -8.83
C VAL A 65 -2.32 0.03 -9.43
N GLU A 66 -2.38 0.99 -10.33
CA GLU A 66 -3.65 1.32 -10.98
C GLU A 66 -4.28 0.11 -11.67
N LYS A 67 -3.44 -0.73 -12.23
CA LYS A 67 -3.86 -1.87 -13.02
C LYS A 67 -4.33 -3.05 -12.17
N ILE A 68 -3.66 -3.33 -11.07
CA ILE A 68 -3.87 -4.59 -10.34
C ILE A 68 -4.42 -4.44 -8.93
N VAL A 69 -4.24 -3.30 -8.27
CA VAL A 69 -4.66 -3.13 -6.87
C VAL A 69 -6.12 -2.70 -6.82
N THR A 70 -6.91 -3.39 -6.02
CA THR A 70 -8.32 -3.04 -5.81
C THR A 70 -8.65 -3.19 -4.34
N LYS A 71 -9.77 -2.58 -3.95
CA LYS A 71 -10.29 -2.72 -2.58
C LYS A 71 -10.40 -4.20 -2.20
N GLY A 72 -9.84 -4.54 -1.05
CA GLY A 72 -9.91 -5.89 -0.52
C GLY A 72 -8.86 -6.85 -1.04
N ALA A 73 -8.06 -6.45 -2.03
CA ALA A 73 -7.00 -7.31 -2.54
C ALA A 73 -5.93 -7.53 -1.47
N THR A 74 -5.33 -8.72 -1.50
CA THR A 74 -4.16 -9.00 -0.68
C THR A 74 -2.95 -8.48 -1.44
N VAL A 75 -2.24 -7.54 -0.82
CA VAL A 75 -1.17 -6.80 -1.46
C VAL A 75 0.14 -7.04 -0.73
N TYR A 76 1.16 -7.41 -1.49
CA TYR A 76 2.55 -7.38 -1.04
C TYR A 76 3.16 -6.06 -1.50
N PHE A 77 3.88 -5.39 -0.61
CA PHE A 77 4.56 -4.16 -0.99
C PHE A 77 5.87 -4.04 -0.24
N GLU A 78 6.82 -3.39 -0.90
CA GLU A 78 8.17 -3.25 -0.40
C GLU A 78 8.69 -1.88 -0.79
N GLY A 79 9.34 -1.19 0.14
CA GLY A 79 9.87 0.13 -0.13
C GLY A 79 10.57 0.73 1.07
N LYS A 80 10.53 2.04 1.14
CA LYS A 80 11.21 2.82 2.18
C LYS A 80 10.19 3.55 3.01
N ILE A 81 10.46 3.65 4.31
CA ILE A 81 9.68 4.52 5.20
C ILE A 81 10.09 5.96 4.93
N GLN A 82 9.11 6.83 4.75
CA GLN A 82 9.36 8.25 4.63
C GLN A 82 8.30 9.02 5.41
N THR A 83 8.70 10.16 5.95
CA THR A 83 7.78 11.07 6.61
C THR A 83 7.80 12.38 5.84
N ARG A 84 6.63 12.87 5.47
CA ARG A 84 6.52 14.17 4.83
C ARG A 84 5.65 15.07 5.65
N GLN A 85 5.86 16.36 5.48
CA GLN A 85 5.13 17.41 6.18
C GLN A 85 4.11 18.02 5.23
N TRP A 86 2.93 18.32 5.75
CA TRP A 86 1.91 19.03 5.01
C TRP A 86 1.19 19.98 5.94
N GLU A 87 0.50 20.93 5.38
CA GLU A 87 -0.21 21.95 6.13
C GLU A 87 -1.70 21.74 5.97
N ASP A 88 -2.44 21.75 7.09
CA ASP A 88 -3.89 21.61 7.01
C ASP A 88 -4.53 22.96 6.71
N ARG A 89 -5.85 22.99 6.60
CA ARG A 89 -6.59 24.21 6.24
C ARG A 89 -6.45 25.32 7.26
N GLN A 90 -6.07 24.99 8.46
CA GLN A 90 -5.92 25.95 9.55
C GLN A 90 -4.47 26.42 9.71
N GLY A 91 -3.59 26.00 8.82
CA GLY A 91 -2.19 26.38 8.85
C GLY A 91 -1.35 25.56 9.81
N ASN A 92 -1.89 24.49 10.37
CA ASN A 92 -1.14 23.63 11.27
C ASN A 92 -0.27 22.67 10.47
N LYS A 93 0.96 22.50 10.92
CA LYS A 93 1.88 21.53 10.31
C LYS A 93 1.51 20.12 10.74
N ARG A 94 1.38 19.25 9.77
CA ARG A 94 1.05 17.84 10.00
C ARG A 94 2.13 16.97 9.37
N PHE A 95 2.28 15.79 9.93
CA PHE A 95 3.25 14.82 9.42
C PHE A 95 2.51 13.54 9.07
N VAL A 96 2.92 12.90 7.98
CA VAL A 96 2.42 11.59 7.61
C VAL A 96 3.61 10.68 7.37
N THR A 97 3.55 9.50 7.97
CA THR A 97 4.54 8.46 7.74
C THR A 97 3.93 7.47 6.77
N GLU A 98 4.65 7.17 5.71
CA GLU A 98 4.17 6.32 4.65
C GLU A 98 5.31 5.48 4.09
N ILE A 99 4.95 4.45 3.34
CA ILE A 99 5.92 3.62 2.65
C ILE A 99 5.93 4.04 1.19
N ASN A 100 7.08 4.50 0.71
CA ASN A 100 7.28 4.77 -0.71
C ASN A 100 7.69 3.44 -1.34
N ALA A 101 6.72 2.76 -1.95
CA ALA A 101 6.91 1.41 -2.43
C ALA A 101 7.48 1.39 -3.84
N SER A 102 8.46 0.53 -4.04
CA SER A 102 9.07 0.30 -5.35
C SER A 102 8.66 -1.04 -5.96
N ASN A 103 8.04 -1.90 -5.16
CA ASN A 103 7.58 -3.20 -5.62
C ASN A 103 6.21 -3.49 -5.01
N VAL A 104 5.22 -3.76 -5.87
CA VAL A 104 3.86 -4.05 -5.44
C VAL A 104 3.36 -5.26 -6.21
N GLN A 105 2.83 -6.24 -5.50
CA GLN A 105 2.27 -7.46 -6.08
C GLN A 105 0.95 -7.76 -5.39
N VAL A 106 0.06 -8.42 -6.10
CA VAL A 106 -1.21 -8.87 -5.51
C VAL A 106 -1.36 -10.36 -5.72
N ASP A 107 -2.02 -11.01 -4.77
CA ASP A 107 -2.29 -12.44 -4.88
C ASP A 107 -3.25 -12.69 -6.04
N LYS A 108 -4.47 -12.15 -5.94
CA LYS A 108 -5.45 -12.19 -7.02
C LYS A 108 -6.28 -10.93 -6.96
N PRO A 109 -6.59 -10.31 -8.11
CA PRO A 109 -7.55 -9.22 -8.13
C PRO A 109 -8.89 -9.69 -7.59
N ARG A 110 -9.58 -8.81 -6.87
CA ARG A 110 -10.86 -9.15 -6.27
C ARG A 110 -11.95 -9.32 -7.32
N ALA A 111 -13.01 -10.05 -6.91
CA ALA A 111 -14.11 -10.40 -7.81
C ALA A 111 -14.80 -9.19 -8.44
N HIS A 112 -14.84 -8.04 -7.78
CA HIS A 112 -15.49 -6.86 -8.35
C HIS A 112 -14.76 -6.31 -9.58
N LYS A 113 -13.52 -6.76 -9.84
CA LYS A 113 -12.80 -6.46 -11.08
C LYS A 113 -12.62 -7.71 -11.93
N SER A 114 -13.47 -8.70 -11.76
CA SER A 114 -13.29 -9.99 -12.44
C SER A 114 -13.23 -9.86 -13.95
N ALA A 115 -14.03 -8.98 -14.54
CA ALA A 115 -14.02 -8.78 -15.99
C ALA A 115 -12.68 -8.22 -16.47
N GLU A 116 -12.09 -7.35 -15.70
CA GLU A 116 -10.78 -6.79 -16.01
C GLU A 116 -9.67 -7.79 -15.75
N ARG A 117 -9.84 -8.60 -14.72
CA ARG A 117 -8.88 -9.63 -14.37
C ARG A 117 -8.57 -10.57 -15.50
N GLN A 118 -9.59 -10.88 -16.31
CA GLN A 118 -9.42 -11.78 -17.44
C GLN A 118 -8.45 -11.23 -18.48
N GLN A 119 -8.17 -9.95 -18.44
CA GLN A 119 -7.23 -9.30 -19.33
C GLN A 119 -5.79 -9.35 -18.80
N TYR A 120 -5.62 -9.74 -17.54
CA TYR A 120 -4.32 -9.81 -16.93
C TYR A 120 -3.72 -11.19 -17.09
N THR A 121 -2.45 -11.22 -17.44
CA THR A 121 -1.67 -12.46 -17.50
C THR A 121 -0.79 -12.55 -16.25
N ASP A 122 -0.10 -13.65 -16.08
CA ASP A 122 0.85 -13.80 -14.99
C ASP A 122 1.93 -12.71 -15.06
N GLU A 123 2.28 -12.28 -16.26
CA GLU A 123 3.25 -11.20 -16.44
C GLU A 123 2.71 -9.88 -15.90
N ASP A 124 1.43 -9.59 -16.14
CA ASP A 124 0.82 -8.36 -15.66
C ASP A 124 0.75 -8.33 -14.13
N LEU A 125 0.54 -9.47 -13.52
CA LEU A 125 0.41 -9.58 -12.07
C LEU A 125 1.77 -9.68 -11.37
N ASP A 126 2.82 -9.93 -12.12
CA ASP A 126 4.20 -9.96 -11.62
C ASP A 126 4.38 -10.86 -10.39
N PHE A 127 3.89 -12.06 -10.47
CA PHE A 127 4.09 -13.05 -9.42
C PHE A 127 5.33 -13.91 -9.66
#